data_004132ece8ea727de2bccb0554d27ce3
#
_entry.id   004132ece8ea727de2bccb0554d27ce3
#
_cell.length_a   1.000
_cell.length_b   1.000
_cell.length_c   1.000
_cell.angle_alpha   90.00
_cell.angle_beta   90.00
_cell.angle_gamma   90.00
#
_symmetry.space_group_name_H-M   'P 1'
#
loop_
_entity.id
_entity.type
_entity.pdbx_description
1 polymer ?
#
loop_
_entity_poly.entity_id
_entity_poly.type
_entity_poly.pdbx_seq_one_letter_code
_entity_poly.pdbx_strand_id
1 'polypeptide(L)'
;MRAALILLLMLAATPAWAATGEAVFNDKCGGCHTVGPASETAPTLKGVVGRKVASLTDYQYSDGLKAKGGVWTEAALDAFLTDPKAYAPGTEMFVSVPDAADRQAIVDYLKTVH
;
A
#
# COMPACT_ATOMS: atom_id res chain seq x y z
N MET A 1 17.61 -54.51 15.90
CA MET A 1 17.19 -53.63 14.80
C MET A 1 16.68 -52.33 15.39
N ARG A 2 17.44 -51.26 15.24
CA ARG A 2 17.05 -49.92 15.76
C ARG A 2 16.52 -49.13 14.57
N ALA A 3 15.21 -48.92 14.51
CA ALA A 3 14.59 -48.03 13.53
C ALA A 3 14.81 -46.58 13.98
N ALA A 4 15.65 -45.87 13.26
CA ALA A 4 15.81 -44.41 13.44
C ALA A 4 14.64 -43.70 12.82
N LEU A 5 13.77 -43.11 13.63
CA LEU A 5 12.69 -42.25 13.19
C LEU A 5 13.31 -40.90 12.79
N ILE A 6 13.45 -40.67 11.48
CA ILE A 6 13.86 -39.38 10.96
C ILE A 6 12.61 -38.48 10.99
N LEU A 7 12.56 -37.58 11.98
CA LEU A 7 11.54 -36.54 12.05
C LEU A 7 11.90 -35.45 11.02
N LEU A 8 11.22 -35.48 9.85
CA LEU A 8 11.34 -34.43 8.86
C LEU A 8 10.64 -33.19 9.40
N LEU A 9 11.40 -32.22 9.90
CA LEU A 9 10.91 -30.89 10.19
C LEU A 9 10.58 -30.21 8.87
N MET A 10 9.30 -30.16 8.51
CA MET A 10 8.82 -29.27 7.44
C MET A 10 8.92 -27.84 7.94
N LEU A 11 9.97 -27.13 7.60
CA LEU A 11 9.99 -25.67 7.73
C LEU A 11 9.00 -25.10 6.71
N ALA A 12 7.85 -24.66 7.20
CA ALA A 12 6.93 -23.85 6.41
C ALA A 12 7.62 -22.51 6.10
N ALA A 13 8.13 -22.35 4.88
CA ALA A 13 8.66 -21.09 4.41
C ALA A 13 7.49 -20.11 4.26
N THR A 14 7.38 -19.10 5.13
CA THR A 14 6.49 -17.95 4.92
C THR A 14 6.89 -17.25 3.64
N PRO A 15 5.94 -16.87 2.76
CA PRO A 15 6.29 -16.18 1.52
C PRO A 15 6.93 -14.82 1.87
N ALA A 16 8.20 -14.65 1.50
CA ALA A 16 9.03 -13.48 1.82
C ALA A 16 8.45 -12.16 1.26
N TRP A 17 7.63 -12.23 0.21
CA TRP A 17 7.02 -11.06 -0.43
C TRP A 17 5.98 -10.36 0.46
N ALA A 18 5.19 -11.05 1.26
CA ALA A 18 4.18 -10.45 2.14
C ALA A 18 4.83 -9.62 3.27
N ALA A 19 5.89 -10.15 3.91
CA ALA A 19 6.65 -9.42 4.93
C ALA A 19 7.40 -8.22 4.31
N THR A 20 7.90 -8.35 3.07
CA THR A 20 8.58 -7.28 2.34
C THR A 20 7.62 -6.14 2.02
N GLY A 21 6.39 -6.41 1.61
CA GLY A 21 5.38 -5.40 1.30
C GLY A 21 5.03 -4.54 2.50
N GLU A 22 4.82 -5.14 3.66
CA GLU A 22 4.58 -4.41 4.91
C GLU A 22 5.79 -3.57 5.33
N ALA A 23 7.00 -4.11 5.21
CA ALA A 23 8.23 -3.39 5.55
C ALA A 23 8.45 -2.18 4.63
N VAL A 24 8.24 -2.33 3.32
CA VAL A 24 8.35 -1.24 2.36
C VAL A 24 7.29 -0.16 2.64
N PHE A 25 6.05 -0.57 2.94
CA PHE A 25 4.99 0.35 3.32
C PHE A 25 5.35 1.15 4.57
N ASN A 26 5.80 0.48 5.62
CA ASN A 26 6.16 1.15 6.88
C ASN A 26 7.29 2.15 6.68
N ASP A 27 8.29 1.82 5.86
CA ASP A 27 9.41 2.71 5.56
C ASP A 27 8.98 3.95 4.74
N LYS A 28 8.21 3.76 3.67
CA LYS A 28 7.91 4.82 2.69
C LYS A 28 6.59 5.54 2.94
N CYS A 29 5.63 4.92 3.56
CA CYS A 29 4.26 5.41 3.71
C CYS A 29 3.84 5.60 5.17
N GLY A 30 4.35 4.80 6.08
CA GLY A 30 3.93 4.73 7.48
C GLY A 30 4.21 5.97 8.32
N GLY A 31 5.04 6.89 7.85
CA GLY A 31 5.28 8.17 8.51
C GLY A 31 4.09 9.13 8.44
N CYS A 32 3.22 8.97 7.45
CA CYS A 32 2.05 9.81 7.23
C CYS A 32 0.75 9.01 7.21
N HIS A 33 0.73 7.88 6.51
CA HIS A 33 -0.45 7.05 6.35
C HIS A 33 -0.56 5.95 7.42
N THR A 34 -1.80 5.58 7.72
CA THR A 34 -2.14 4.40 8.52
C THR A 34 -2.90 3.39 7.67
N VAL A 35 -2.99 2.16 8.14
CA VAL A 35 -3.88 1.13 7.60
C VAL A 35 -4.99 0.76 8.60
N GLY A 36 -5.23 1.62 9.55
CA GLY A 36 -6.21 1.48 10.62
C GLY A 36 -7.03 2.76 10.79
N PRO A 37 -7.06 3.35 12.00
CA PRO A 37 -7.86 4.54 12.29
C PRO A 37 -7.49 5.73 11.40
N ALA A 38 -8.45 6.65 11.24
CA ALA A 38 -8.22 7.93 10.58
C ALA A 38 -7.07 8.71 11.23
N SER A 39 -6.35 9.46 10.41
CA SER A 39 -5.26 10.35 10.82
C SER A 39 -5.49 11.74 10.21
N GLU A 40 -5.04 12.78 10.89
CA GLU A 40 -5.09 14.15 10.37
C GLU A 40 -3.97 14.43 9.34
N THR A 41 -2.91 13.63 9.37
CA THR A 41 -1.73 13.84 8.50
C THR A 41 -1.99 13.39 7.07
N ALA A 42 -2.65 12.23 6.91
CA ALA A 42 -2.97 11.66 5.62
C ALA A 42 -4.18 10.70 5.75
N PRO A 43 -4.93 10.46 4.67
CA PRO A 43 -6.06 9.54 4.74
C PRO A 43 -5.60 8.11 5.06
N THR A 44 -6.44 7.37 5.80
CA THR A 44 -6.18 5.95 6.02
C THR A 44 -6.16 5.19 4.70
N LEU A 45 -5.23 4.27 4.56
CA LEU A 45 -5.13 3.38 3.40
C LEU A 45 -5.84 2.04 3.60
N LYS A 46 -6.49 1.84 4.76
CA LYS A 46 -7.34 0.67 4.98
C LYS A 46 -8.46 0.64 3.93
N GLY A 47 -8.52 -0.44 3.17
CA GLY A 47 -9.51 -0.61 2.12
C GLY A 47 -9.31 0.28 0.88
N VAL A 48 -8.12 0.84 0.68
CA VAL A 48 -7.87 1.78 -0.43
C VAL A 48 -8.00 1.12 -1.81
N VAL A 49 -7.60 -0.13 -1.94
CA VAL A 49 -7.73 -0.85 -3.23
C VAL A 49 -9.20 -1.05 -3.56
N GLY A 50 -9.65 -0.50 -4.66
CA GLY A 50 -11.05 -0.52 -5.10
C GLY A 50 -11.91 0.63 -4.56
N ARG A 51 -11.36 1.49 -3.71
CA ARG A 51 -12.06 2.67 -3.18
C ARG A 51 -12.07 3.81 -4.18
N LYS A 52 -13.15 4.59 -4.21
CA LYS A 52 -13.19 5.83 -5.02
C LYS A 52 -12.14 6.83 -4.53
N VAL A 53 -11.47 7.46 -5.48
CA VAL A 53 -10.48 8.51 -5.20
C VAL A 53 -11.16 9.66 -4.45
N ALA A 54 -10.49 10.17 -3.42
CA ALA A 54 -10.95 11.28 -2.59
C ALA A 54 -12.35 11.07 -1.96
N SER A 55 -12.68 9.86 -1.55
CA SER A 55 -14.03 9.51 -1.12
C SER A 55 -14.26 9.44 0.38
N LEU A 56 -13.22 9.42 1.21
CA LEU A 56 -13.41 9.41 2.66
C LEU A 56 -13.95 10.77 3.12
N THR A 57 -14.89 10.73 4.06
CA THR A 57 -15.57 11.95 4.58
C THR A 57 -14.84 12.56 5.77
N ASP A 58 -13.93 11.82 6.39
CA ASP A 58 -13.16 12.22 7.57
C ASP A 58 -11.76 12.77 7.24
N TYR A 59 -11.49 13.03 5.97
CA TYR A 59 -10.24 13.61 5.51
C TYR A 59 -10.49 14.70 4.47
N GLN A 60 -9.75 15.81 4.58
CA GLN A 60 -9.80 16.93 3.62
C GLN A 60 -8.79 16.71 2.50
N TYR A 61 -9.27 16.22 1.36
CA TYR A 61 -8.41 15.98 0.19
C TYR A 61 -8.03 17.27 -0.55
N SER A 62 -6.90 17.22 -1.26
CA SER A 62 -6.50 18.26 -2.21
C SER A 62 -7.48 18.37 -3.38
N ASP A 63 -7.55 19.55 -3.98
CA ASP A 63 -8.36 19.76 -5.19
C ASP A 63 -7.88 18.89 -6.36
N GLY A 64 -6.57 18.63 -6.43
CA GLY A 64 -5.98 17.76 -7.44
C GLY A 64 -6.52 16.33 -7.40
N LEU A 65 -6.60 15.73 -6.22
CA LEU A 65 -7.19 14.39 -6.07
C LEU A 65 -8.69 14.38 -6.32
N LYS A 66 -9.41 15.38 -5.83
CA LYS A 66 -10.86 15.52 -6.09
C LYS A 66 -11.16 15.63 -7.60
N ALA A 67 -10.37 16.42 -8.32
CA ALA A 67 -10.51 16.60 -9.76
C ALA A 67 -10.14 15.34 -10.55
N LYS A 68 -9.17 14.57 -10.08
CA LYS A 68 -8.75 13.33 -10.74
C LYS A 68 -9.87 12.30 -10.79
N GLY A 69 -10.55 12.07 -9.69
CA GLY A 69 -11.63 11.10 -9.60
C GLY A 69 -11.23 9.67 -9.93
N GLY A 70 -12.21 8.84 -10.21
CA GLY A 70 -12.01 7.42 -10.52
C GLY A 70 -11.92 6.53 -9.29
N VAL A 71 -11.37 5.34 -9.48
CA VAL A 71 -11.23 4.30 -8.46
C VAL A 71 -9.76 3.95 -8.31
N TRP A 72 -9.33 3.71 -7.08
CA TRP A 72 -8.00 3.21 -6.78
C TRP A 72 -7.86 1.74 -7.20
N THR A 73 -7.75 1.51 -8.49
CA THR A 73 -7.32 0.22 -9.03
C THR A 73 -5.84 -0.01 -8.74
N GLU A 74 -5.35 -1.23 -8.88
CA GLU A 74 -3.91 -1.50 -8.74
C GLU A 74 -3.08 -0.68 -9.73
N ALA A 75 -3.55 -0.55 -10.98
CA ALA A 75 -2.90 0.27 -12.01
C ALA A 75 -2.89 1.77 -11.64
N ALA A 76 -3.98 2.29 -11.09
CA ALA A 76 -4.07 3.68 -10.64
C ALA A 76 -3.12 3.95 -9.46
N LEU A 77 -3.04 3.04 -8.50
CA LEU A 77 -2.09 3.12 -7.39
C LEU A 77 -0.63 3.09 -7.87
N ASP A 78 -0.29 2.21 -8.80
CA ASP A 78 1.05 2.15 -9.39
C ASP A 78 1.41 3.46 -10.10
N ALA A 79 0.52 4.00 -10.91
CA ALA A 79 0.72 5.28 -11.60
C ALA A 79 0.88 6.45 -10.61
N PHE A 80 0.04 6.52 -9.58
CA PHE A 80 0.11 7.55 -8.56
C PHE A 80 1.42 7.48 -7.75
N LEU A 81 1.83 6.28 -7.33
CA LEU A 81 3.08 6.07 -6.60
C LEU A 81 4.32 6.35 -7.45
N THR A 82 4.24 6.17 -8.76
CA THR A 82 5.34 6.49 -9.68
C THR A 82 5.64 7.99 -9.67
N ASP A 83 4.62 8.83 -9.79
CA ASP A 83 4.73 10.28 -9.75
C ASP A 83 3.37 10.88 -9.34
N PRO A 84 3.16 11.13 -8.05
CA PRO A 84 1.90 11.67 -7.56
C PRO A 84 1.47 12.97 -8.22
N LYS A 85 2.40 13.88 -8.44
CA LYS A 85 2.12 15.20 -9.02
C LYS A 85 1.76 15.14 -10.49
N ALA A 86 2.36 14.21 -11.24
CA ALA A 86 2.00 13.98 -12.64
C ALA A 86 0.63 13.31 -12.76
N TYR A 87 0.35 12.34 -11.89
CA TYR A 87 -0.93 11.63 -11.88
C TYR A 87 -2.10 12.52 -11.46
N ALA A 88 -1.93 13.30 -10.41
CA ALA A 88 -2.95 14.19 -9.85
C ALA A 88 -2.35 15.58 -9.57
N PRO A 89 -2.24 16.46 -10.60
CA PRO A 89 -1.70 17.79 -10.40
C PRO A 89 -2.42 18.53 -9.28
N GLY A 90 -1.66 19.13 -8.35
CA GLY A 90 -2.21 19.77 -7.17
C GLY A 90 -2.37 18.86 -5.94
N THR A 91 -1.99 17.58 -6.04
CA THR A 91 -1.94 16.70 -4.86
C THR A 91 -0.95 17.23 -3.83
N GLU A 92 -1.27 17.04 -2.56
CA GLU A 92 -0.38 17.39 -1.45
C GLU A 92 0.66 16.30 -1.17
N MET A 93 0.44 15.08 -1.66
CA MET A 93 1.40 13.99 -1.53
C MET A 93 2.59 14.22 -2.47
N PHE A 94 3.77 14.32 -1.89
CA PHE A 94 5.02 14.61 -2.63
C PHE A 94 5.99 13.41 -2.66
N VAL A 95 5.65 12.32 -1.99
CA VAL A 95 6.49 11.11 -1.96
C VAL A 95 6.20 10.25 -3.18
N SER A 96 7.24 9.94 -3.95
CA SER A 96 7.18 8.98 -5.05
C SER A 96 7.94 7.71 -4.70
N VAL A 97 7.59 6.61 -5.36
CA VAL A 97 8.25 5.30 -5.24
C VAL A 97 8.77 4.91 -6.62
N PRO A 98 10.02 5.25 -6.94
CA PRO A 98 10.56 5.03 -8.30
C PRO A 98 10.78 3.56 -8.64
N ASP A 99 11.08 2.72 -7.67
CA ASP A 99 11.32 1.30 -7.89
C ASP A 99 10.01 0.54 -8.10
N ALA A 100 9.89 -0.14 -9.26
CA ALA A 100 8.68 -0.86 -9.62
C ALA A 100 8.39 -2.05 -8.71
N ALA A 101 9.41 -2.73 -8.21
CA ALA A 101 9.25 -3.85 -7.29
C ALA A 101 8.73 -3.37 -5.93
N ASP A 102 9.20 -2.22 -5.46
CA ASP A 102 8.69 -1.59 -4.23
C ASP A 102 7.22 -1.18 -4.39
N ARG A 103 6.84 -0.58 -5.52
CA ARG A 103 5.44 -0.24 -5.80
C ARG A 103 4.54 -1.46 -5.81
N GLN A 104 4.96 -2.53 -6.47
CA GLN A 104 4.21 -3.78 -6.49
C GLN A 104 4.06 -4.38 -5.10
N ALA A 105 5.12 -4.38 -4.30
CA ALA A 105 5.10 -4.87 -2.94
C ALA A 105 4.13 -4.06 -2.05
N ILE A 106 4.11 -2.74 -2.19
CA ILE A 106 3.17 -1.85 -1.48
C ILE A 106 1.72 -2.15 -1.90
N VAL A 107 1.45 -2.26 -3.19
CA VAL A 107 0.10 -2.54 -3.70
C VAL A 107 -0.39 -3.91 -3.22
N ASP A 108 0.46 -4.92 -3.29
CA ASP A 108 0.12 -6.27 -2.79
C ASP A 108 -0.19 -6.27 -1.30
N TYR A 109 0.58 -5.51 -0.51
CA TYR A 109 0.28 -5.34 0.91
C TYR A 109 -1.05 -4.62 1.14
N LEU A 110 -1.33 -3.54 0.42
CA LEU A 110 -2.57 -2.77 0.55
C LEU A 110 -3.81 -3.60 0.18
N LYS A 111 -3.69 -4.58 -0.70
CA LYS A 111 -4.77 -5.52 -1.00
C LYS A 111 -5.18 -6.38 0.18
N THR A 112 -4.30 -6.55 1.15
CA THR A 112 -4.54 -7.36 2.35
C THR A 112 -5.17 -6.57 3.50
N VAL A 113 -5.17 -5.23 3.44
CA VAL A 113 -5.68 -4.34 4.51
C VAL A 113 -7.04 -3.77 4.13
N HIS A 114 -8.09 -4.39 4.67
CA HIS A 114 -9.49 -4.03 4.42
C HIS A 114 -10.40 -4.25 5.64
#